data_4be20d101db22461bc04c19a964cd55e
#
_entry.id   4be20d101db22461bc04c19a964cd55e
#
_cell.length_a   1.000
_cell.length_b   1.000
_cell.length_c   1.000
_cell.angle_alpha   90.00
_cell.angle_beta   90.00
_cell.angle_gamma   90.00
#
_symmetry.space_group_name_H-M   'P 1'
#
loop_
_entity.id
_entity.type
_entity.pdbx_description
1 polymer ?
#
loop_
_entity_poly.entity_id
_entity_poly.type
_entity_poly.pdbx_seq_one_letter_code
_entity_poly.pdbx_strand_id
1 'polypeptide(L)'
;MTRRLGLKAALAACLAGLVSPAFVSPALAHPHVWVTAKAEIVFAADGRVTGIRHAWTFDEAYTAYVTQGLDRNGDGKLTPEELQPLADENTGSLEEFGYFTTVKVNGRKQAFDPPREPRMAMEKSQVVMSYFLPLKTPAAASGAVAMEIDDPSFFVYFTLAEGKDAITLTNAPQGCATSIAKAKPLDAAMQQILQAEGALPPSLSGAAQYANRAIVACP
;
A
#
# COMPACT_ATOMS: atom_id res chain seq x y z
N MET A 1 90.46 9.97 -4.11
CA MET A 1 89.90 11.10 -3.38
C MET A 1 88.88 11.79 -4.26
N THR A 2 87.63 11.47 -4.23
CA THR A 2 86.56 12.34 -4.70
C THR A 2 85.23 11.72 -4.29
N ARG A 3 84.49 12.48 -3.53
CA ARG A 3 83.18 12.21 -2.97
C ARG A 3 82.12 12.06 -4.06
N ARG A 4 81.32 11.02 -3.97
CA ARG A 4 79.99 10.99 -4.60
C ARG A 4 78.94 10.99 -3.50
N LEU A 5 78.39 12.12 -3.18
CA LEU A 5 77.17 12.26 -2.38
C LEU A 5 75.97 11.91 -3.24
N GLY A 6 75.15 11.01 -2.74
CA GLY A 6 74.02 10.50 -3.39
C GLY A 6 72.83 11.41 -3.46
N LEU A 7 72.20 11.38 -4.57
CA LEU A 7 70.89 11.96 -4.84
C LEU A 7 69.84 10.87 -4.57
N LYS A 8 69.33 10.80 -3.34
CA LYS A 8 68.19 9.96 -2.97
C LYS A 8 67.32 10.73 -1.98
N ALA A 9 66.60 11.69 -2.45
CA ALA A 9 65.51 12.29 -1.67
C ALA A 9 64.68 13.18 -2.60
N ALA A 10 63.65 12.65 -3.26
CA ALA A 10 62.50 13.42 -3.76
C ALA A 10 61.68 12.45 -4.64
N LEU A 11 60.88 11.58 -4.02
CA LEU A 11 59.69 10.99 -4.67
C LEU A 11 58.81 10.30 -3.60
N ALA A 12 58.31 11.06 -2.65
CA ALA A 12 57.34 10.55 -1.69
C ALA A 12 56.43 11.70 -1.25
N ALA A 13 55.75 12.30 -2.18
CA ALA A 13 54.67 13.22 -1.88
C ALA A 13 53.78 13.32 -3.10
N CYS A 14 52.56 12.91 -3.01
CA CYS A 14 51.39 13.14 -3.87
C CYS A 14 50.64 11.87 -4.17
N LEU A 15 50.14 11.22 -3.12
CA LEU A 15 49.00 10.29 -3.25
C LEU A 15 48.14 10.35 -1.99
N ALA A 16 47.87 11.58 -1.53
CA ALA A 16 46.75 11.86 -0.65
C ALA A 16 45.53 12.06 -1.55
N GLY A 17 45.05 10.98 -2.16
CA GLY A 17 43.82 10.94 -2.92
C GLY A 17 42.69 11.30 -2.01
N LEU A 18 41.98 12.35 -2.35
CA LEU A 18 40.73 12.85 -1.76
C LEU A 18 39.69 11.71 -1.78
N VAL A 19 39.66 10.90 -0.74
CA VAL A 19 38.50 10.08 -0.40
C VAL A 19 37.51 11.05 0.22
N SER A 20 36.75 11.77 -0.61
CA SER A 20 35.54 12.45 -0.15
C SER A 20 34.61 11.36 0.40
N PRO A 21 34.22 11.40 1.67
CA PRO A 21 33.15 10.55 2.13
C PRO A 21 31.90 10.96 1.33
N ALA A 22 31.49 10.13 0.38
CA ALA A 22 30.17 10.25 -0.18
C ALA A 22 29.18 10.02 0.97
N PHE A 23 28.64 11.10 1.51
CA PHE A 23 27.48 11.03 2.38
C PHE A 23 26.34 10.48 1.51
N VAL A 24 26.17 9.16 1.54
CA VAL A 24 24.96 8.52 1.06
C VAL A 24 23.88 8.91 2.07
N SER A 25 23.21 10.03 1.81
CA SER A 25 21.97 10.35 2.52
C SER A 25 21.02 9.18 2.27
N PRO A 26 20.44 8.55 3.30
CA PRO A 26 19.36 7.59 3.08
C PRO A 26 18.28 8.36 2.32
N ALA A 27 18.01 7.94 1.09
CA ALA A 27 16.86 8.43 0.35
C ALA A 27 15.62 7.90 1.08
N LEU A 28 15.03 8.70 1.95
CA LEU A 28 13.71 8.46 2.51
C LEU A 28 12.72 8.69 1.37
N ALA A 29 12.45 7.63 0.60
CA ALA A 29 11.51 7.67 -0.51
C ALA A 29 10.15 7.20 0.01
N HIS A 30 9.23 8.11 0.25
CA HIS A 30 7.82 7.81 0.42
C HIS A 30 7.06 8.11 -0.88
N PRO A 31 6.09 7.29 -1.27
CA PRO A 31 5.72 5.99 -0.70
C PRO A 31 6.73 4.88 -1.03
N HIS A 32 6.80 3.87 -0.14
CA HIS A 32 7.64 2.69 -0.36
C HIS A 32 6.92 1.58 -1.12
N VAL A 33 5.58 1.57 -1.06
CA VAL A 33 4.72 0.55 -1.68
C VAL A 33 3.58 1.25 -2.42
N TRP A 34 3.36 0.85 -3.65
CA TRP A 34 2.24 1.32 -4.46
C TRP A 34 1.23 0.19 -4.64
N VAL A 35 -0.03 0.48 -4.31
CA VAL A 35 -1.13 -0.49 -4.39
C VAL A 35 -2.22 0.02 -5.30
N THR A 36 -2.59 -0.80 -6.28
CA THR A 36 -3.84 -0.62 -7.03
C THR A 36 -4.92 -1.45 -6.37
N ALA A 37 -5.89 -0.78 -5.73
CA ALA A 37 -6.93 -1.40 -4.94
C ALA A 37 -8.24 -1.58 -5.73
N LYS A 38 -8.87 -2.74 -5.54
CA LYS A 38 -10.29 -2.98 -5.79
C LYS A 38 -10.94 -3.34 -4.46
N ALA A 39 -12.21 -3.00 -4.32
CA ALA A 39 -12.99 -3.40 -3.17
C ALA A 39 -14.44 -3.74 -3.54
N GLU A 40 -15.00 -4.66 -2.78
CA GLU A 40 -16.39 -5.07 -2.89
C GLU A 40 -17.07 -4.85 -1.54
N ILE A 41 -18.11 -4.03 -1.52
CA ILE A 41 -18.92 -3.83 -0.31
C ILE A 41 -19.97 -4.96 -0.30
N VAL A 42 -19.90 -5.81 0.72
CA VAL A 42 -20.69 -7.03 0.82
C VAL A 42 -21.89 -6.80 1.73
N PHE A 43 -23.07 -7.11 1.22
CA PHE A 43 -24.32 -7.06 1.98
C PHE A 43 -24.84 -8.47 2.26
N ALA A 44 -25.48 -8.66 3.41
CA ALA A 44 -26.28 -9.83 3.69
C ALA A 44 -27.63 -9.78 2.95
N ALA A 45 -28.33 -10.90 2.92
CA ALA A 45 -29.66 -10.98 2.28
C ALA A 45 -30.72 -10.04 2.91
N ASP A 46 -30.51 -9.61 4.15
CA ASP A 46 -31.37 -8.66 4.87
C ASP A 46 -30.97 -7.20 4.62
N GLY A 47 -30.03 -6.92 3.69
CA GLY A 47 -29.58 -5.58 3.33
C GLY A 47 -28.58 -4.95 4.26
N ARG A 48 -28.10 -5.66 5.29
CA ARG A 48 -27.03 -5.15 6.17
C ARG A 48 -25.65 -5.32 5.53
N VAL A 49 -24.79 -4.32 5.65
CA VAL A 49 -23.37 -4.43 5.29
C VAL A 49 -22.69 -5.39 6.26
N THR A 50 -22.02 -6.39 5.73
CA THR A 50 -21.30 -7.41 6.50
C THR A 50 -19.79 -7.23 6.50
N GLY A 51 -19.23 -6.56 5.49
CA GLY A 51 -17.79 -6.35 5.37
C GLY A 51 -17.37 -5.87 4.01
N ILE A 52 -16.05 -5.84 3.83
CA ILE A 52 -15.41 -5.43 2.58
C ILE A 52 -14.53 -6.59 2.10
N ARG A 53 -14.66 -6.96 0.84
CA ARG A 53 -13.69 -7.84 0.18
C ARG A 53 -12.71 -6.97 -0.58
N HIS A 54 -11.43 -7.09 -0.26
CA HIS A 54 -10.35 -6.38 -0.90
C HIS A 54 -9.65 -7.24 -1.94
N ALA A 55 -9.12 -6.59 -2.98
CA ALA A 55 -8.13 -7.14 -3.88
C ALA A 55 -7.10 -6.03 -4.17
N TRP A 56 -5.85 -6.23 -3.74
CA TRP A 56 -4.76 -5.28 -3.81
C TRP A 56 -3.66 -5.80 -4.70
N THR A 57 -3.44 -5.12 -5.81
CA THR A 57 -2.31 -5.41 -6.72
C THR A 57 -1.14 -4.53 -6.30
N PHE A 58 -0.04 -5.15 -5.92
CA PHE A 58 1.18 -4.47 -5.50
C PHE A 58 2.05 -4.11 -6.71
N ASP A 59 2.89 -3.10 -6.54
CA ASP A 59 3.86 -2.73 -7.57
C ASP A 59 4.93 -3.81 -7.80
N GLU A 60 5.67 -3.67 -8.91
CA GLU A 60 6.67 -4.67 -9.30
C GLU A 60 7.88 -4.71 -8.34
N ALA A 61 8.27 -3.57 -7.78
CA ALA A 61 9.41 -3.50 -6.86
C ALA A 61 9.09 -4.21 -5.54
N TYR A 62 7.93 -3.93 -4.96
CA TYR A 62 7.44 -4.65 -3.79
C TYR A 62 7.27 -6.14 -4.08
N THR A 63 6.65 -6.48 -5.23
CA THR A 63 6.47 -7.88 -5.65
C THR A 63 7.81 -8.62 -5.70
N ALA A 64 8.81 -8.05 -6.38
CA ALA A 64 10.14 -8.65 -6.48
C ALA A 64 10.81 -8.82 -5.12
N TYR A 65 10.58 -7.90 -4.20
CA TYR A 65 11.14 -7.97 -2.85
C TYR A 65 10.50 -9.07 -2.00
N VAL A 66 9.16 -9.12 -1.93
CA VAL A 66 8.47 -10.05 -1.02
C VAL A 66 8.41 -11.49 -1.50
N THR A 67 8.65 -11.71 -2.79
CA THR A 67 8.61 -13.06 -3.37
C THR A 67 9.96 -13.76 -3.39
N GLN A 68 11.03 -13.10 -2.92
CA GLN A 68 12.37 -13.71 -2.89
C GLN A 68 12.40 -14.98 -2.05
N GLY A 69 12.83 -16.08 -2.67
CA GLY A 69 13.00 -17.38 -2.01
C GLY A 69 11.68 -18.13 -1.74
N LEU A 70 10.56 -17.69 -2.29
CA LEU A 70 9.28 -18.39 -2.11
C LEU A 70 9.07 -19.53 -3.12
N ASP A 71 9.75 -19.51 -4.26
CA ASP A 71 9.78 -20.62 -5.22
C ASP A 71 10.57 -21.78 -4.62
N ARG A 72 9.87 -22.67 -3.91
CA ARG A 72 10.49 -23.77 -3.17
C ARG A 72 10.90 -24.94 -4.06
N ASN A 73 10.18 -25.14 -5.17
CA ASN A 73 10.43 -26.22 -6.11
C ASN A 73 11.41 -25.83 -7.23
N GLY A 74 11.72 -24.52 -7.37
CA GLY A 74 12.68 -24.00 -8.34
C GLY A 74 12.17 -24.03 -9.78
N ASP A 75 10.84 -24.06 -10.01
CA ASP A 75 10.28 -24.15 -11.35
C ASP A 75 10.08 -22.78 -12.03
N GLY A 76 10.41 -21.68 -11.33
CA GLY A 76 10.28 -20.31 -11.81
C GLY A 76 8.87 -19.75 -11.75
N LYS A 77 7.95 -20.43 -11.06
CA LYS A 77 6.56 -20.00 -10.86
C LYS A 77 6.24 -19.99 -9.38
N LEU A 78 5.39 -19.06 -8.98
CA LEU A 78 4.89 -19.00 -7.61
C LEU A 78 3.43 -19.45 -7.60
N THR A 79 3.19 -20.57 -6.94
CA THR A 79 1.83 -21.10 -6.75
C THR A 79 1.13 -20.40 -5.60
N PRO A 80 -0.23 -20.42 -5.53
CA PRO A 80 -0.97 -19.92 -4.38
C PRO A 80 -0.54 -20.56 -3.05
N GLU A 81 -0.15 -21.82 -3.07
CA GLU A 81 0.31 -22.57 -1.89
C GLU A 81 1.66 -22.04 -1.37
N GLU A 82 2.57 -21.67 -2.29
CA GLU A 82 3.86 -21.06 -1.94
C GLU A 82 3.69 -19.62 -1.43
N LEU A 83 2.65 -18.92 -1.90
CA LEU A 83 2.33 -17.56 -1.49
C LEU A 83 1.43 -17.49 -0.24
N GLN A 84 0.80 -18.58 0.19
CA GLN A 84 -0.13 -18.57 1.32
C GLN A 84 0.49 -18.07 2.63
N PRO A 85 1.72 -18.47 3.03
CA PRO A 85 2.35 -17.93 4.24
C PRO A 85 2.52 -16.42 4.20
N LEU A 86 2.86 -15.87 3.01
CA LEU A 86 2.97 -14.42 2.82
C LEU A 86 1.59 -13.73 2.91
N ALA A 87 0.53 -14.35 2.39
CA ALA A 87 -0.84 -13.85 2.52
C ALA A 87 -1.27 -13.78 3.99
N ASP A 88 -1.00 -14.83 4.76
CA ASP A 88 -1.35 -14.92 6.18
C ASP A 88 -0.59 -13.88 7.01
N GLU A 89 0.72 -13.71 6.78
CA GLU A 89 1.56 -12.73 7.47
C GLU A 89 1.09 -11.30 7.18
N ASN A 90 0.90 -10.95 5.90
CA ASN A 90 0.48 -9.62 5.52
C ASN A 90 -0.90 -9.27 6.09
N THR A 91 -1.88 -10.16 5.97
CA THR A 91 -3.23 -9.89 6.50
C THR A 91 -3.26 -9.88 8.03
N GLY A 92 -2.42 -10.68 8.69
CA GLY A 92 -2.30 -10.72 10.15
C GLY A 92 -1.81 -9.41 10.75
N SER A 93 -0.97 -8.65 10.02
CA SER A 93 -0.43 -7.37 10.48
C SER A 93 -1.34 -6.16 10.19
N LEU A 94 -2.38 -6.30 9.38
CA LEU A 94 -3.22 -5.17 8.94
C LEU A 94 -3.93 -4.44 10.07
N GLU A 95 -4.20 -5.11 11.20
CA GLU A 95 -4.87 -4.49 12.36
C GLU A 95 -4.07 -3.31 12.91
N GLU A 96 -2.76 -3.41 12.94
CA GLU A 96 -1.85 -2.35 13.43
C GLU A 96 -1.96 -1.06 12.61
N PHE A 97 -2.38 -1.18 11.34
CA PHE A 97 -2.57 -0.07 10.40
C PHE A 97 -4.04 0.31 10.20
N GLY A 98 -4.94 -0.17 11.08
CA GLY A 98 -6.38 0.06 10.93
C GLY A 98 -6.94 -0.52 9.63
N TYR A 99 -6.30 -1.58 9.11
CA TYR A 99 -6.64 -2.25 7.84
C TYR A 99 -6.57 -1.32 6.62
N PHE A 100 -5.92 -0.16 6.72
CA PHE A 100 -5.92 0.91 5.71
C PHE A 100 -7.35 1.23 5.20
N THR A 101 -8.35 0.96 6.02
CA THR A 101 -9.75 1.01 5.60
C THR A 101 -10.61 1.64 6.69
N THR A 102 -11.38 2.65 6.33
CA THR A 102 -12.42 3.22 7.18
C THR A 102 -13.77 3.01 6.53
N VAL A 103 -14.71 2.43 7.27
CA VAL A 103 -16.12 2.30 6.85
C VAL A 103 -17.02 3.06 7.81
N LYS A 104 -17.91 3.88 7.27
CA LYS A 104 -18.99 4.55 8.03
C LYS A 104 -20.32 4.14 7.42
N VAL A 105 -21.23 3.63 8.25
CA VAL A 105 -22.62 3.33 7.86
C VAL A 105 -23.51 4.31 8.58
N ASN A 106 -24.32 5.05 7.82
CA ASN A 106 -25.17 6.13 8.35
C ASN A 106 -24.39 7.13 9.23
N GLY A 107 -23.16 7.48 8.81
CA GLY A 107 -22.26 8.39 9.51
C GLY A 107 -21.51 7.80 10.71
N ARG A 108 -21.78 6.56 11.13
CA ARG A 108 -21.14 5.90 12.26
C ARG A 108 -19.99 5.04 11.78
N LYS A 109 -18.77 5.28 12.30
CA LYS A 109 -17.59 4.46 12.02
C LYS A 109 -17.83 3.03 12.52
N GLN A 110 -17.49 2.06 11.69
CA GLN A 110 -17.61 0.64 11.99
C GLN A 110 -16.28 0.11 12.50
N ALA A 111 -16.35 -0.90 13.37
CA ALA A 111 -15.20 -1.70 13.78
C ALA A 111 -15.16 -2.98 12.94
N PHE A 112 -13.97 -3.55 12.82
CA PHE A 112 -13.73 -4.78 12.07
C PHE A 112 -13.36 -5.94 13.00
N ASP A 113 -13.67 -7.14 12.57
CA ASP A 113 -13.03 -8.37 13.03
C ASP A 113 -11.79 -8.65 12.18
N PRO A 114 -10.88 -9.55 12.63
CA PRO A 114 -9.72 -9.95 11.84
C PRO A 114 -10.09 -10.40 10.41
N PRO A 115 -9.22 -10.12 9.43
CA PRO A 115 -9.42 -10.55 8.05
C PRO A 115 -9.63 -12.05 7.93
N ARG A 116 -10.42 -12.46 6.95
CA ARG A 116 -10.70 -13.87 6.64
C ARG A 116 -10.36 -14.16 5.18
N GLU A 117 -10.13 -15.43 4.89
CA GLU A 117 -9.86 -15.93 3.53
C GLU A 117 -8.67 -15.22 2.86
N PRO A 118 -7.53 -15.03 3.57
CA PRO A 118 -6.36 -14.42 2.96
C PRO A 118 -5.85 -15.29 1.79
N ARG A 119 -5.56 -14.66 0.68
CA ARG A 119 -5.01 -15.31 -0.51
C ARG A 119 -4.03 -14.40 -1.20
N MET A 120 -3.00 -14.98 -1.77
CA MET A 120 -2.12 -14.30 -2.71
C MET A 120 -1.97 -15.12 -3.99
N ALA A 121 -1.86 -14.43 -5.11
CA ALA A 121 -1.60 -15.03 -6.40
C ALA A 121 -0.72 -14.10 -7.24
N MET A 122 0.04 -14.67 -8.18
CA MET A 122 0.70 -13.90 -9.21
C MET A 122 -0.27 -13.63 -10.35
N GLU A 123 -0.50 -12.36 -10.65
CA GLU A 123 -1.20 -11.92 -11.85
C GLU A 123 -0.23 -11.14 -12.72
N LYS A 124 0.11 -11.70 -13.89
CA LYS A 124 1.20 -11.20 -14.74
C LYS A 124 2.53 -11.20 -13.96
N SER A 125 3.11 -10.04 -13.71
CA SER A 125 4.37 -9.86 -12.96
C SER A 125 4.17 -9.30 -11.55
N GLN A 126 2.93 -9.25 -11.05
CA GLN A 126 2.60 -8.59 -9.79
C GLN A 126 1.87 -9.54 -8.84
N VAL A 127 2.16 -9.41 -7.56
CA VAL A 127 1.40 -10.09 -6.50
C VAL A 127 0.06 -9.38 -6.31
N VAL A 128 -1.00 -10.15 -6.26
CA VAL A 128 -2.35 -9.71 -5.88
C VAL A 128 -2.74 -10.39 -4.58
N MET A 129 -3.00 -9.60 -3.55
CA MET A 129 -3.55 -10.06 -2.28
C MET A 129 -5.05 -9.83 -2.24
N SER A 130 -5.81 -10.82 -1.80
CA SER A 130 -7.24 -10.71 -1.56
C SER A 130 -7.62 -11.26 -0.20
N TYR A 131 -8.61 -10.63 0.44
CA TYR A 131 -9.14 -11.05 1.73
C TYR A 131 -10.52 -10.44 1.97
N PHE A 132 -11.26 -11.02 2.90
CA PHE A 132 -12.51 -10.45 3.40
C PHE A 132 -12.28 -9.80 4.76
N LEU A 133 -12.64 -8.52 4.89
CA LEU A 133 -12.58 -7.75 6.13
C LEU A 133 -14.00 -7.61 6.69
N PRO A 134 -14.40 -8.44 7.67
CA PRO A 134 -15.75 -8.41 8.20
C PRO A 134 -15.95 -7.21 9.14
N LEU A 135 -17.13 -6.58 9.09
CA LEU A 135 -17.56 -5.70 10.16
C LEU A 135 -17.79 -6.52 11.43
N LYS A 136 -17.32 -6.01 12.57
CA LYS A 136 -17.56 -6.65 13.88
C LYS A 136 -19.05 -6.86 14.17
N THR A 137 -19.88 -5.96 13.67
CA THR A 137 -21.34 -6.06 13.74
C THR A 137 -21.93 -5.64 12.39
N PRO A 138 -22.68 -6.51 11.70
CA PRO A 138 -23.37 -6.12 10.48
C PRO A 138 -24.26 -4.91 10.69
N ALA A 139 -24.17 -3.91 9.79
CA ALA A 139 -24.80 -2.62 9.96
C ALA A 139 -25.88 -2.37 8.89
N ALA A 140 -27.07 -1.94 9.33
CA ALA A 140 -28.16 -1.61 8.42
C ALA A 140 -27.82 -0.34 7.61
N ALA A 141 -27.84 -0.44 6.28
CA ALA A 141 -27.57 0.66 5.36
C ALA A 141 -28.87 1.36 4.96
N SER A 142 -29.48 2.06 5.90
CA SER A 142 -30.73 2.84 5.65
C SER A 142 -30.47 4.26 5.13
N GLY A 143 -29.28 4.52 4.63
CA GLY A 143 -28.84 5.81 4.12
C GLY A 143 -27.55 5.63 3.32
N ALA A 144 -26.45 6.18 3.82
CA ALA A 144 -25.18 6.10 3.12
C ALA A 144 -24.17 5.17 3.79
N VAL A 145 -23.45 4.41 2.96
CA VAL A 145 -22.22 3.70 3.33
C VAL A 145 -21.05 4.46 2.72
N ALA A 146 -20.13 4.97 3.54
CA ALA A 146 -18.91 5.58 3.08
C ALA A 146 -17.73 4.66 3.40
N MET A 147 -16.86 4.43 2.44
CA MET A 147 -15.63 3.67 2.58
C MET A 147 -14.45 4.52 2.10
N GLU A 148 -13.38 4.52 2.87
CA GLU A 148 -12.10 5.14 2.53
C GLU A 148 -11.00 4.09 2.58
N ILE A 149 -10.08 4.13 1.61
CA ILE A 149 -8.88 3.28 1.55
C ILE A 149 -7.69 4.21 1.40
N ASP A 150 -6.87 4.28 2.44
CA ASP A 150 -5.70 5.16 2.49
C ASP A 150 -4.73 4.73 3.60
N ASP A 151 -3.49 5.19 3.47
CA ASP A 151 -2.50 5.18 4.54
C ASP A 151 -2.14 6.63 4.90
N PRO A 152 -2.53 7.12 6.08
CA PRO A 152 -2.20 8.47 6.51
C PRO A 152 -0.69 8.74 6.64
N SER A 153 0.13 7.70 6.80
CA SER A 153 1.58 7.80 6.84
C SER A 153 2.22 7.91 5.47
N PHE A 154 1.48 7.61 4.40
CA PHE A 154 1.98 7.54 3.02
C PHE A 154 3.11 6.52 2.80
N PHE A 155 3.32 5.58 3.73
CA PHE A 155 4.23 4.46 3.50
C PHE A 155 3.70 3.58 2.36
N VAL A 156 2.39 3.34 2.35
CA VAL A 156 1.67 2.70 1.25
C VAL A 156 0.79 3.74 0.54
N TYR A 157 0.96 3.87 -0.76
CA TYR A 157 0.09 4.73 -1.56
C TYR A 157 -0.94 3.92 -2.32
N PHE A 158 -2.20 4.14 -2.00
CA PHE A 158 -3.34 3.45 -2.62
C PHE A 158 -3.92 4.26 -3.78
N THR A 159 -4.09 3.61 -4.91
CA THR A 159 -4.92 4.08 -6.03
C THR A 159 -6.05 3.09 -6.27
N LEU A 160 -7.20 3.56 -6.73
CA LEU A 160 -8.24 2.65 -7.20
C LEU A 160 -7.98 2.21 -8.63
N ALA A 161 -8.27 0.95 -8.92
CA ALA A 161 -8.23 0.42 -10.27
C ALA A 161 -9.07 1.26 -11.23
N GLU A 162 -8.71 1.22 -12.51
CA GLU A 162 -9.49 1.89 -13.54
C GLU A 162 -10.79 1.11 -13.83
N GLY A 163 -11.82 1.85 -14.26
CA GLY A 163 -13.09 1.27 -14.68
C GLY A 163 -14.14 1.17 -13.56
N LYS A 164 -15.26 0.54 -13.91
CA LYS A 164 -16.44 0.41 -13.04
C LYS A 164 -16.25 -0.61 -11.93
N ASP A 165 -15.28 -1.51 -12.09
CA ASP A 165 -15.04 -2.63 -11.18
C ASP A 165 -14.08 -2.27 -10.03
N ALA A 166 -13.68 -0.99 -9.94
CA ALA A 166 -12.84 -0.53 -8.84
C ALA A 166 -13.53 -0.73 -7.49
N ILE A 167 -14.81 -0.36 -7.42
CA ILE A 167 -15.68 -0.58 -6.25
C ILE A 167 -16.97 -1.22 -6.73
N THR A 168 -17.26 -2.41 -6.23
CA THR A 168 -18.47 -3.17 -6.57
C THR A 168 -19.34 -3.41 -5.33
N LEU A 169 -20.57 -3.80 -5.56
CA LEU A 169 -21.54 -4.13 -4.51
C LEU A 169 -22.02 -5.56 -4.70
N THR A 170 -21.95 -6.38 -3.66
CA THR A 170 -22.49 -7.74 -3.67
C THR A 170 -23.71 -7.81 -2.77
N ASN A 171 -24.79 -8.35 -3.29
CA ASN A 171 -26.09 -8.51 -2.62
C ASN A 171 -26.67 -7.18 -2.09
N ALA A 172 -26.32 -6.06 -2.71
CA ALA A 172 -26.87 -4.76 -2.30
C ALA A 172 -28.37 -4.70 -2.54
N PRO A 173 -29.14 -3.97 -1.70
CA PRO A 173 -30.53 -3.67 -1.97
C PRO A 173 -30.70 -2.99 -3.34
N GLN A 174 -31.88 -3.18 -3.94
CA GLN A 174 -32.19 -2.50 -5.20
C GLN A 174 -32.15 -0.98 -5.02
N GLY A 175 -31.64 -0.29 -6.03
CA GLY A 175 -31.58 1.17 -6.03
C GLY A 175 -30.33 1.75 -5.35
N CYS A 176 -29.44 0.93 -4.75
CA CYS A 176 -28.15 1.43 -4.28
C CYS A 176 -27.30 1.94 -5.45
N ALA A 177 -26.76 3.13 -5.30
CA ALA A 177 -25.86 3.77 -6.27
C ALA A 177 -24.51 4.11 -5.65
N THR A 178 -23.43 3.89 -6.38
CA THR A 178 -22.05 4.15 -5.93
C THR A 178 -21.50 5.41 -6.60
N SER A 179 -20.93 6.30 -5.80
CA SER A 179 -20.12 7.45 -6.22
C SER A 179 -18.68 7.25 -5.72
N ILE A 180 -17.71 7.45 -6.60
CA ILE A 180 -16.30 7.22 -6.30
C ILE A 180 -15.52 8.52 -6.50
N ALA A 181 -14.75 8.91 -5.47
CA ALA A 181 -13.73 9.94 -5.56
C ALA A 181 -12.37 9.26 -5.41
N LYS A 182 -11.57 9.28 -6.48
CA LYS A 182 -10.22 8.72 -6.47
C LYS A 182 -9.25 9.68 -5.78
N ALA A 183 -8.22 9.10 -5.15
CA ALA A 183 -7.09 9.86 -4.62
C ALA A 183 -6.46 10.74 -5.72
N LYS A 184 -6.06 11.96 -5.36
CA LYS A 184 -5.25 12.78 -6.27
C LYS A 184 -3.88 12.12 -6.46
N PRO A 185 -3.33 12.17 -7.69
CA PRO A 185 -1.95 11.75 -7.91
C PRO A 185 -0.99 12.56 -7.05
N LEU A 186 0.06 11.91 -6.55
CA LEU A 186 1.16 12.61 -5.89
C LEU A 186 1.96 13.40 -6.93
N ASP A 187 1.87 14.72 -6.88
CA ASP A 187 2.70 15.58 -7.70
C ASP A 187 4.14 15.67 -7.16
N ALA A 188 5.05 16.25 -7.96
CA ALA A 188 6.46 16.34 -7.61
C ALA A 188 6.70 17.14 -6.31
N ALA A 189 5.89 18.16 -6.04
CA ALA A 189 6.01 18.96 -4.81
C ALA A 189 5.62 18.12 -3.59
N MET A 190 4.54 17.35 -3.69
CA MET A 190 4.11 16.45 -2.64
C MET A 190 5.11 15.33 -2.38
N GLN A 191 5.67 14.74 -3.45
CA GLN A 191 6.74 13.75 -3.33
C GLN A 191 7.96 14.31 -2.60
N GLN A 192 8.37 15.55 -2.90
CA GLN A 192 9.48 16.20 -2.19
C GLN A 192 9.19 16.40 -0.71
N ILE A 193 7.97 16.81 -0.35
CA ILE A 193 7.55 16.97 1.05
C ILE A 193 7.62 15.62 1.78
N LEU A 194 7.04 14.59 1.20
CA LEU A 194 7.06 13.24 1.76
C LEU A 194 8.48 12.69 1.91
N GLN A 195 9.36 12.97 0.95
CA GLN A 195 10.78 12.58 1.04
C GLN A 195 11.53 13.33 2.14
N ALA A 196 11.22 14.61 2.36
CA ALA A 196 11.91 15.42 3.36
C ALA A 196 11.41 15.16 4.79
N GLU A 197 10.12 14.96 4.98
CA GLU A 197 9.47 14.92 6.29
C GLU A 197 8.97 13.52 6.68
N GLY A 198 8.96 12.57 5.75
CA GLY A 198 8.47 11.21 5.98
C GLY A 198 6.96 11.10 6.21
N ALA A 199 6.24 12.22 6.21
CA ALA A 199 4.79 12.30 6.36
C ALA A 199 4.27 13.65 5.85
N LEU A 200 2.96 13.76 5.61
CA LEU A 200 2.36 15.06 5.34
C LEU A 200 2.32 15.89 6.63
N PRO A 201 2.75 17.18 6.57
CA PRO A 201 2.60 18.06 7.70
C PRO A 201 1.11 18.22 8.08
N PRO A 202 0.79 18.32 9.38
CA PRO A 202 -0.59 18.48 9.85
C PRO A 202 -1.33 19.68 9.26
N SER A 203 -0.58 20.70 8.82
CA SER A 203 -1.12 21.89 8.14
C SER A 203 -1.63 21.61 6.72
N LEU A 204 -1.20 20.51 6.09
CA LEU A 204 -1.80 20.04 4.86
C LEU A 204 -3.04 19.21 5.21
N SER A 205 -4.07 19.89 5.72
CA SER A 205 -5.40 19.32 5.98
C SER A 205 -6.07 18.71 4.74
N GLY A 206 -5.32 18.59 3.66
CA GLY A 206 -5.65 17.97 2.40
C GLY A 206 -5.34 16.47 2.32
N ALA A 207 -4.97 15.81 3.41
CA ALA A 207 -4.79 14.34 3.38
C ALA A 207 -6.02 13.63 2.80
N ALA A 208 -7.22 14.12 3.11
CA ALA A 208 -8.48 13.59 2.56
C ALA A 208 -8.57 13.62 1.03
N GLN A 209 -7.82 14.48 0.34
CA GLN A 209 -7.79 14.51 -1.13
C GLN A 209 -6.93 13.38 -1.73
N TYR A 210 -6.07 12.78 -0.92
CA TYR A 210 -5.25 11.63 -1.31
C TYR A 210 -5.83 10.30 -0.84
N ALA A 211 -6.98 10.30 -0.17
CA ALA A 211 -7.74 9.10 0.16
C ALA A 211 -8.69 8.73 -0.98
N ASN A 212 -8.75 7.44 -1.29
CA ASN A 212 -9.78 6.91 -2.18
C ASN A 212 -11.07 6.76 -1.38
N ARG A 213 -12.15 7.35 -1.88
CA ARG A 213 -13.45 7.32 -1.20
C ARG A 213 -14.54 6.78 -2.10
N ALA A 214 -15.33 5.86 -1.57
CA ALA A 214 -16.59 5.44 -2.16
C ALA A 214 -17.74 5.80 -1.24
N ILE A 215 -18.84 6.29 -1.82
CA ILE A 215 -20.09 6.51 -1.12
C ILE A 215 -21.17 5.72 -1.84
N VAL A 216 -21.82 4.83 -1.11
CA VAL A 216 -22.99 4.09 -1.56
C VAL A 216 -24.22 4.68 -0.90
N ALA A 217 -25.13 5.19 -1.70
CA ALA A 217 -26.44 5.62 -1.25
C ALA A 217 -27.44 4.52 -1.55
N CYS A 218 -28.15 4.06 -0.54
CA CYS A 218 -29.25 3.10 -0.64
C CYS A 218 -30.57 3.80 -0.28
N PRO A 219 -31.69 3.52 -0.98
CA PRO A 219 -33.00 4.09 -0.70
C PRO A 219 -33.57 3.63 0.67
#